data_5c8dc76a1e53130e0b4ec719e4715fb8
#
_entry.id   5c8dc76a1e53130e0b4ec719e4715fb8
#
_cell.length_a   1.000
_cell.length_b   1.000
_cell.length_c   1.000
_cell.angle_alpha   90.00
_cell.angle_beta   90.00
_cell.angle_gamma   90.00
#
_symmetry.space_group_name_H-M   'P 1'
#
loop_
_entity.id
_entity.type
_entity.pdbx_description
1 polymer ?
#
loop_
_entity_poly.entity_id
_entity_poly.type
_entity_poly.pdbx_seq_one_letter_code
_entity_poly.pdbx_strand_id
1 'polypeptide(L)'
;APFLGQSSPTGGVIGTLTSLPQLISGAQPLEFLLALITLLILWFTPENWKRFCPPQLLALVVGTILSLTVFANAGLSRIPEFSADFPSFQPPTFSAITPDLLRLMVVNGAVLGMLGCIDALLTSVVADSLTRTEHNSNKELIGQGLGNLVSGLFGGLPGAGATMGTVVNIQAGGRSALSGIVRAIILMLVILVAAPLASRIPLAVLAGIALKVGF
;
A
#
# COMPACT_ATOMS: atom_id res chain seq x y z
N ALA A 1 -12.57 -11.25 1.27
CA ALA A 1 -12.12 -12.41 2.03
C ALA A 1 -11.55 -12.01 3.40
N PRO A 2 -10.52 -11.16 3.56
CA PRO A 2 -9.97 -10.78 4.87
C PRO A 2 -10.97 -10.12 5.83
N PHE A 3 -12.00 -9.45 5.31
CA PHE A 3 -13.10 -8.87 6.11
C PHE A 3 -13.95 -9.96 6.80
N LEU A 4 -14.02 -11.14 6.24
CA LEU A 4 -14.71 -12.31 6.77
C LEU A 4 -13.77 -13.30 7.48
N GLY A 5 -12.52 -12.91 7.70
CA GLY A 5 -11.51 -13.76 8.32
C GLY A 5 -10.99 -14.91 7.47
N GLN A 6 -11.04 -14.77 6.15
CA GLN A 6 -10.60 -15.83 5.24
C GLN A 6 -9.52 -15.34 4.27
N SER A 7 -8.67 -16.27 3.82
CA SER A 7 -7.71 -15.99 2.77
C SER A 7 -8.40 -15.66 1.45
N SER A 8 -7.78 -14.81 0.66
CA SER A 8 -8.33 -14.45 -0.66
C SER A 8 -8.25 -15.66 -1.60
N PRO A 9 -9.38 -16.04 -2.25
CA PRO A 9 -9.39 -17.14 -3.21
C PRO A 9 -8.53 -16.83 -4.43
N THR A 10 -8.02 -17.87 -5.05
CA THR A 10 -7.28 -17.79 -6.32
C THR A 10 -8.22 -17.36 -7.45
N GLY A 11 -7.74 -16.56 -8.41
CA GLY A 11 -8.57 -16.08 -9.54
C GLY A 11 -9.02 -14.62 -9.44
N GLY A 12 -8.42 -13.84 -8.53
CA GLY A 12 -8.66 -12.38 -8.43
C GLY A 12 -10.10 -12.01 -8.11
N VAL A 13 -10.62 -10.97 -8.75
CA VAL A 13 -11.97 -10.44 -8.49
C VAL A 13 -13.06 -11.46 -8.86
N ILE A 14 -12.92 -12.13 -9.99
CA ILE A 14 -13.90 -13.14 -10.47
C ILE A 14 -13.91 -14.35 -9.51
N GLY A 15 -12.74 -14.84 -9.12
CA GLY A 15 -12.64 -15.93 -8.15
C GLY A 15 -13.24 -15.58 -6.79
N THR A 16 -13.09 -14.33 -6.34
CA THR A 16 -13.71 -13.85 -5.10
C THR A 16 -15.23 -13.77 -5.22
N LEU A 17 -15.77 -13.30 -6.35
CA LEU A 17 -17.22 -13.20 -6.57
C LEU A 17 -17.87 -14.59 -6.63
N THR A 18 -17.26 -15.54 -7.31
CA THR A 18 -17.81 -16.91 -7.43
C THR A 18 -17.77 -17.68 -6.10
N SER A 19 -16.81 -17.37 -5.25
CA SER A 19 -16.67 -18.01 -3.92
C SER A 19 -17.39 -17.26 -2.78
N LEU A 20 -18.09 -16.14 -3.07
CA LEU A 20 -18.83 -15.37 -2.07
C LEU A 20 -19.74 -16.21 -1.16
N PRO A 21 -20.59 -17.15 -1.67
CA PRO A 21 -21.42 -17.96 -0.80
C PRO A 21 -20.63 -18.78 0.22
N GLN A 22 -19.51 -19.34 -0.20
CA GLN A 22 -18.61 -20.12 0.66
C GLN A 22 -17.88 -19.24 1.66
N LEU A 23 -17.47 -18.03 1.25
CA LEU A 23 -16.83 -17.04 2.13
C LEU A 23 -17.80 -16.55 3.23
N ILE A 24 -19.08 -16.39 2.92
CA ILE A 24 -20.10 -15.99 3.90
C ILE A 24 -20.39 -17.13 4.88
N SER A 25 -20.53 -18.37 4.39
CA SER A 25 -20.80 -19.52 5.26
C SER A 25 -19.63 -19.87 6.18
N GLY A 26 -18.39 -19.59 5.77
CA GLY A 26 -17.19 -19.81 6.57
C GLY A 26 -16.70 -18.57 7.32
N ALA A 27 -17.49 -17.50 7.40
CA ALA A 27 -17.08 -16.26 8.04
C ALA A 27 -16.73 -16.46 9.52
N GLN A 28 -15.59 -15.93 9.94
CA GLN A 28 -15.18 -15.94 11.34
C GLN A 28 -15.84 -14.75 12.07
N PRO A 29 -16.74 -15.02 13.06
CA PRO A 29 -17.55 -13.95 13.65
C PRO A 29 -16.72 -12.88 14.37
N LEU A 30 -15.59 -13.27 14.97
CA LEU A 30 -14.73 -12.35 15.71
C LEU A 30 -13.93 -11.42 14.77
N GLU A 31 -13.44 -11.93 13.63
CA GLU A 31 -12.77 -11.11 12.62
C GLU A 31 -13.75 -10.16 11.92
N PHE A 32 -14.95 -10.66 11.61
CA PHE A 32 -16.03 -9.83 11.08
C PHE A 32 -16.41 -8.70 12.04
N LEU A 33 -16.56 -9.01 13.33
CA LEU A 33 -16.87 -8.01 14.37
C LEU A 33 -15.77 -6.94 14.45
N LEU A 34 -14.50 -7.35 14.44
CA LEU A 34 -13.36 -6.43 14.46
C LEU A 34 -13.32 -5.52 13.22
N ALA A 35 -13.58 -6.07 12.04
CA ALA A 35 -13.69 -5.31 10.81
C ALA A 35 -14.86 -4.32 10.84
N LEU A 36 -16.01 -4.73 11.40
CA LEU A 36 -17.17 -3.86 11.57
C LEU A 36 -16.88 -2.72 12.56
N ILE A 37 -16.26 -3.00 13.69
CA ILE A 37 -15.83 -1.97 14.66
C ILE A 37 -14.91 -0.96 13.97
N THR A 38 -13.98 -1.44 13.14
CA THR A 38 -13.07 -0.58 12.36
C THR A 38 -13.85 0.36 11.43
N LEU A 39 -14.85 -0.15 10.72
CA LEU A 39 -15.73 0.66 9.86
C LEU A 39 -16.53 1.68 10.67
N LEU A 40 -17.06 1.31 11.83
CA LEU A 40 -17.80 2.23 12.71
C LEU A 40 -16.87 3.36 13.19
N ILE A 41 -15.66 3.06 13.62
CA ILE A 41 -14.68 4.09 14.00
C ILE A 41 -14.46 5.06 12.84
N LEU A 42 -14.24 4.56 11.62
CA LEU A 42 -14.02 5.39 10.43
C LEU A 42 -15.23 6.25 10.07
N TRP A 43 -16.44 5.76 10.32
CA TRP A 43 -17.67 6.48 9.99
C TRP A 43 -18.04 7.52 11.03
N PHE A 44 -17.91 7.17 12.31
CA PHE A 44 -18.31 8.04 13.42
C PHE A 44 -17.20 8.97 13.94
N THR A 45 -16.00 8.96 13.35
CA THR A 45 -14.93 9.88 13.76
C THR A 45 -15.34 11.33 13.46
N PRO A 46 -15.47 12.20 14.49
CA PRO A 46 -15.91 13.58 14.32
C PRO A 46 -14.88 14.41 13.53
N GLU A 47 -15.38 15.40 12.77
CA GLU A 47 -14.55 16.29 11.94
C GLU A 47 -13.43 16.97 12.74
N ASN A 48 -13.69 17.30 13.99
CA ASN A 48 -12.72 17.96 14.87
C ASN A 48 -11.47 17.09 15.12
N TRP A 49 -11.63 15.77 15.13
CA TRP A 49 -10.52 14.85 15.35
C TRP A 49 -9.76 14.54 14.08
N LYS A 50 -10.39 14.63 12.92
CA LYS A 50 -9.74 14.42 11.61
C LYS A 50 -8.58 15.38 11.36
N ARG A 51 -8.59 16.55 12.01
CA ARG A 51 -7.52 17.54 11.91
C ARG A 51 -6.23 17.12 12.65
N PHE A 52 -6.36 16.37 13.74
CA PHE A 52 -5.21 15.93 14.57
C PHE A 52 -4.74 14.53 14.24
N CYS A 53 -5.67 13.62 13.94
CA CYS A 53 -5.36 12.22 13.66
C CYS A 53 -6.22 11.72 12.51
N PRO A 54 -5.61 11.26 11.41
CA PRO A 54 -6.35 10.63 10.31
C PRO A 54 -7.19 9.46 10.83
N PRO A 55 -8.49 9.38 10.46
CA PRO A 55 -9.38 8.31 10.95
C PRO A 55 -8.84 6.91 10.72
N GLN A 56 -8.09 6.71 9.63
CA GLN A 56 -7.46 5.44 9.30
C GLN A 56 -6.41 5.03 10.32
N LEU A 57 -5.59 5.98 10.80
CA LEU A 57 -4.61 5.73 11.87
C LEU A 57 -5.29 5.41 13.19
N LEU A 58 -6.35 6.16 13.54
CA LEU A 58 -7.13 5.90 14.74
C LEU A 58 -7.73 4.49 14.70
N ALA A 59 -8.38 4.13 13.61
CA ALA A 59 -8.98 2.82 13.41
C ALA A 59 -7.93 1.69 13.47
N LEU A 60 -6.75 1.91 12.89
CA LEU A 60 -5.65 0.95 12.92
C LEU A 60 -5.13 0.75 14.34
N VAL A 61 -4.86 1.81 15.07
CA VAL A 61 -4.34 1.74 16.44
C VAL A 61 -5.37 1.10 17.37
N VAL A 62 -6.61 1.60 17.37
CA VAL A 62 -7.69 1.07 18.23
C VAL A 62 -8.00 -0.38 17.87
N GLY A 63 -8.12 -0.73 16.59
CA GLY A 63 -8.37 -2.08 16.14
C GLY A 63 -7.26 -3.06 16.52
N THR A 64 -6.00 -2.61 16.45
CA THR A 64 -4.84 -3.42 16.87
C THR A 64 -4.83 -3.61 18.39
N ILE A 65 -5.09 -2.57 19.18
CA ILE A 65 -5.18 -2.68 20.65
C ILE A 65 -6.32 -3.64 21.04
N LEU A 66 -7.50 -3.50 20.44
CA LEU A 66 -8.62 -4.42 20.69
C LEU A 66 -8.26 -5.87 20.35
N SER A 67 -7.56 -6.08 19.25
CA SER A 67 -7.06 -7.40 18.84
C SER A 67 -6.08 -8.01 19.84
N LEU A 68 -5.27 -7.19 20.49
CA LEU A 68 -4.26 -7.65 21.45
C LEU A 68 -4.81 -7.83 22.89
N THR A 69 -5.90 -7.13 23.21
CA THR A 69 -6.50 -7.15 24.56
C THR A 69 -7.74 -8.02 24.61
N VAL A 70 -8.80 -7.63 23.92
CA VAL A 70 -10.12 -8.30 23.97
C VAL A 70 -10.12 -9.59 23.17
N PHE A 71 -9.45 -9.59 22.00
CA PHE A 71 -9.41 -10.72 21.07
C PHE A 71 -8.09 -11.47 21.08
N ALA A 72 -7.30 -11.38 22.16
CA ALA A 72 -5.97 -11.99 22.25
C ALA A 72 -5.97 -13.50 21.97
N ASN A 73 -7.00 -14.21 22.42
CA ASN A 73 -7.15 -15.65 22.28
C ASN A 73 -8.00 -16.08 21.05
N ALA A 74 -8.37 -15.16 20.18
CA ALA A 74 -9.30 -15.42 19.09
C ALA A 74 -8.66 -16.02 17.83
N GLY A 75 -7.33 -16.22 17.82
CA GLY A 75 -6.63 -16.79 16.65
C GLY A 75 -6.76 -15.94 15.38
N LEU A 76 -6.82 -14.61 15.53
CA LEU A 76 -7.03 -13.67 14.42
C LEU A 76 -5.91 -13.76 13.39
N SER A 77 -6.28 -13.68 12.12
CA SER A 77 -5.32 -13.58 11.01
C SER A 77 -4.59 -12.24 11.06
N ARG A 78 -3.28 -12.29 11.17
CA ARG A 78 -2.40 -11.11 11.24
C ARG A 78 -1.52 -11.00 10.02
N ILE A 79 -0.90 -9.84 9.84
CA ILE A 79 0.13 -9.67 8.82
C ILE A 79 1.26 -10.68 9.10
N PRO A 80 1.71 -11.45 8.09
CA PRO A 80 2.85 -12.33 8.24
C PRO A 80 4.08 -11.57 8.76
N GLU A 81 4.86 -12.20 9.61
CA GLU A 81 6.14 -11.62 10.03
C GLU A 81 7.04 -11.44 8.81
N PHE A 82 7.55 -10.24 8.66
CA PHE A 82 8.57 -9.95 7.65
C PHE A 82 9.82 -9.43 8.36
N SER A 83 10.96 -9.89 7.89
CA SER A 83 12.22 -9.40 8.38
C SER A 83 12.43 -7.96 7.91
N ALA A 84 12.77 -7.08 8.84
CA ALA A 84 13.12 -5.70 8.54
C ALA A 84 14.61 -5.61 8.18
N ASP A 85 15.02 -6.38 7.19
CA ASP A 85 16.40 -6.35 6.70
C ASP A 85 16.60 -5.16 5.76
N PHE A 86 17.79 -4.61 5.78
CA PHE A 86 18.17 -3.61 4.78
C PHE A 86 18.10 -4.23 3.38
N PRO A 87 17.58 -3.50 2.37
CA PRO A 87 17.58 -3.99 1.00
C PRO A 87 18.99 -4.35 0.57
N SER A 88 19.22 -5.61 0.26
CA SER A 88 20.52 -6.08 -0.24
C SER A 88 20.60 -5.89 -1.74
N PHE A 89 21.79 -5.60 -2.24
CA PHE A 89 22.04 -5.51 -3.67
C PHE A 89 21.85 -6.90 -4.32
N GLN A 90 20.87 -7.02 -5.21
CA GLN A 90 20.50 -8.24 -5.88
C GLN A 90 20.56 -8.05 -7.41
N PRO A 91 21.74 -8.10 -8.00
CA PRO A 91 21.88 -7.96 -9.45
C PRO A 91 21.22 -9.16 -10.15
N PRO A 92 20.63 -8.96 -11.33
CA PRO A 92 20.05 -10.06 -12.09
C PRO A 92 21.11 -11.12 -12.46
N THR A 93 20.78 -12.38 -12.20
CA THR A 93 21.64 -13.51 -12.59
C THR A 93 21.34 -13.91 -14.03
N PHE A 94 22.20 -13.51 -14.95
CA PHE A 94 22.00 -13.73 -16.39
C PHE A 94 22.05 -15.21 -16.80
N SER A 95 22.67 -16.07 -16.01
CA SER A 95 22.81 -17.51 -16.29
C SER A 95 21.47 -18.28 -16.27
N ALA A 96 20.44 -17.74 -15.65
CA ALA A 96 19.11 -18.36 -15.56
C ALA A 96 18.11 -17.82 -16.60
N ILE A 97 18.53 -16.91 -17.50
CA ILE A 97 17.63 -16.27 -18.45
C ILE A 97 17.48 -17.13 -19.70
N THR A 98 16.33 -17.80 -19.82
CA THR A 98 15.90 -18.45 -21.05
C THR A 98 15.30 -17.44 -22.03
N PRO A 99 15.27 -17.73 -23.36
CA PRO A 99 14.64 -16.84 -24.35
C PRO A 99 13.18 -16.50 -24.03
N ASP A 100 12.43 -17.48 -23.52
CA ASP A 100 11.02 -17.28 -23.13
C ASP A 100 10.90 -16.37 -21.91
N LEU A 101 11.77 -16.55 -20.91
CA LEU A 101 11.83 -15.67 -19.74
C LEU A 101 12.21 -14.24 -20.15
N LEU A 102 13.20 -14.07 -21.05
CA LEU A 102 13.58 -12.76 -21.54
C LEU A 102 12.41 -12.07 -22.26
N ARG A 103 11.71 -12.80 -23.12
CA ARG A 103 10.50 -12.26 -23.78
C ARG A 103 9.45 -11.82 -22.76
N LEU A 104 9.18 -12.61 -21.74
CA LEU A 104 8.24 -12.31 -20.67
C LEU A 104 8.67 -11.06 -19.90
N MET A 105 9.95 -10.95 -19.55
CA MET A 105 10.51 -9.79 -18.85
C MET A 105 10.38 -8.51 -19.68
N VAL A 106 10.71 -8.55 -20.97
CA VAL A 106 10.62 -7.39 -21.87
C VAL A 106 9.16 -6.95 -22.04
N VAL A 107 8.24 -7.87 -22.30
CA VAL A 107 6.83 -7.53 -22.50
C VAL A 107 6.22 -6.96 -21.22
N ASN A 108 6.39 -7.63 -20.08
CA ASN A 108 5.84 -7.15 -18.82
C ASN A 108 6.51 -5.86 -18.35
N GLY A 109 7.84 -5.75 -18.55
CA GLY A 109 8.57 -4.52 -18.25
C GLY A 109 8.11 -3.33 -19.09
N ALA A 110 7.84 -3.55 -20.39
CA ALA A 110 7.28 -2.52 -21.25
C ALA A 110 5.88 -2.07 -20.81
N VAL A 111 4.98 -3.03 -20.50
CA VAL A 111 3.63 -2.74 -20.00
C VAL A 111 3.67 -1.96 -18.69
N LEU A 112 4.46 -2.43 -17.71
CA LEU A 112 4.61 -1.74 -16.42
C LEU A 112 5.26 -0.36 -16.59
N GLY A 113 6.26 -0.25 -17.48
CA GLY A 113 6.90 1.02 -17.81
C GLY A 113 5.92 2.02 -18.40
N MET A 114 5.08 1.60 -19.35
CA MET A 114 4.06 2.47 -19.96
C MET A 114 3.03 2.92 -18.92
N LEU A 115 2.54 2.02 -18.08
CA LEU A 115 1.63 2.36 -16.98
C LEU A 115 2.28 3.35 -16.02
N GLY A 116 3.53 3.10 -15.62
CA GLY A 116 4.30 3.99 -14.75
C GLY A 116 4.50 5.38 -15.35
N CYS A 117 4.75 5.47 -16.67
CA CYS A 117 4.85 6.77 -17.37
C CYS A 117 3.51 7.53 -17.33
N ILE A 118 2.38 6.84 -17.58
CA ILE A 118 1.06 7.46 -17.55
C ILE A 118 0.76 8.00 -16.15
N ASP A 119 0.95 7.19 -15.11
CA ASP A 119 0.69 7.59 -13.73
C ASP A 119 1.59 8.75 -13.27
N ALA A 120 2.88 8.71 -13.64
CA ALA A 120 3.83 9.77 -13.30
C ALA A 120 3.43 11.10 -13.96
N LEU A 121 3.10 11.09 -15.25
CA LEU A 121 2.68 12.29 -15.97
C LEU A 121 1.32 12.81 -15.50
N LEU A 122 0.35 11.94 -15.24
CA LEU A 122 -0.93 12.35 -14.65
C LEU A 122 -0.73 13.03 -13.29
N THR A 123 0.14 12.46 -12.45
CA THR A 123 0.48 13.03 -11.15
C THR A 123 1.13 14.40 -11.30
N SER A 124 2.02 14.57 -12.27
CA SER A 124 2.69 15.84 -12.56
C SER A 124 1.70 16.90 -13.04
N VAL A 125 0.76 16.55 -13.92
CA VAL A 125 -0.31 17.46 -14.38
C VAL A 125 -1.21 17.92 -13.22
N VAL A 126 -1.57 17.00 -12.33
CA VAL A 126 -2.35 17.34 -11.12
C VAL A 126 -1.54 18.28 -10.21
N ALA A 127 -0.24 18.01 -10.02
CA ALA A 127 0.62 18.86 -9.23
C ALA A 127 0.72 20.28 -9.82
N ASP A 128 0.91 20.41 -11.15
CA ASP A 128 0.96 21.68 -11.84
C ASP A 128 -0.33 22.50 -11.67
N SER A 129 -1.47 21.83 -11.79
CA SER A 129 -2.77 22.49 -11.60
C SER A 129 -2.94 23.08 -10.20
N LEU A 130 -2.38 22.43 -9.17
CA LEU A 130 -2.45 22.86 -7.78
C LEU A 130 -1.41 23.94 -7.44
N THR A 131 -0.22 23.85 -8.03
CA THR A 131 0.91 24.73 -7.74
C THR A 131 1.02 25.90 -8.72
N ARG A 132 0.30 25.85 -9.83
CA ARG A 132 0.40 26.79 -10.97
C ARG A 132 1.81 26.86 -11.54
N THR A 133 2.45 25.68 -11.68
CA THR A 133 3.76 25.52 -12.28
C THR A 133 3.66 24.66 -13.53
N GLU A 134 4.73 24.55 -14.28
CA GLU A 134 4.85 23.64 -15.40
C GLU A 134 5.99 22.66 -15.14
N HIS A 135 5.69 21.36 -15.20
CA HIS A 135 6.70 20.32 -15.05
C HIS A 135 7.43 20.04 -16.36
N ASN A 136 8.61 19.48 -16.27
CA ASN A 136 9.33 18.97 -17.43
C ASN A 136 9.13 17.46 -17.54
N SER A 137 8.23 17.03 -18.44
CA SER A 137 7.85 15.63 -18.62
C SER A 137 9.05 14.70 -18.87
N ASN A 138 10.04 15.15 -19.63
CA ASN A 138 11.23 14.33 -19.91
C ASN A 138 12.06 14.09 -18.64
N LYS A 139 12.27 15.13 -17.83
CA LYS A 139 13.00 14.99 -16.55
C LYS A 139 12.25 14.08 -15.58
N GLU A 140 10.92 14.19 -15.52
CA GLU A 140 10.08 13.37 -14.67
C GLU A 140 10.20 11.90 -15.06
N LEU A 141 10.04 11.56 -16.34
CA LEU A 141 10.14 10.19 -16.84
C LEU A 141 11.54 9.60 -16.68
N ILE A 142 12.59 10.39 -16.91
CA ILE A 142 13.97 9.94 -16.68
C ILE A 142 14.18 9.67 -15.18
N GLY A 143 13.73 10.56 -14.31
CA GLY A 143 13.81 10.38 -12.86
C GLY A 143 13.07 9.12 -12.37
N GLN A 144 11.85 8.90 -12.86
CA GLN A 144 11.05 7.71 -12.58
C GLN A 144 11.74 6.42 -13.07
N GLY A 145 12.29 6.46 -14.29
CA GLY A 145 13.02 5.33 -14.87
C GLY A 145 14.28 4.96 -14.08
N LEU A 146 15.08 5.96 -13.71
CA LEU A 146 16.27 5.76 -12.87
C LEU A 146 15.90 5.24 -11.48
N GLY A 147 14.85 5.77 -10.85
CA GLY A 147 14.36 5.30 -9.56
C GLY A 147 13.93 3.83 -9.61
N ASN A 148 13.20 3.45 -10.65
CA ASN A 148 12.76 2.06 -10.86
C ASN A 148 13.94 1.10 -11.16
N LEU A 149 14.91 1.57 -11.90
CA LEU A 149 16.14 0.79 -12.17
C LEU A 149 16.90 0.52 -10.88
N VAL A 150 17.12 1.55 -10.06
CA VAL A 150 17.78 1.39 -8.77
C VAL A 150 16.95 0.48 -7.85
N SER A 151 15.63 0.68 -7.76
CA SER A 151 14.73 -0.19 -6.99
C SER A 151 14.88 -1.66 -7.40
N GLY A 152 14.88 -1.94 -8.71
CA GLY A 152 15.04 -3.30 -9.23
C GLY A 152 16.37 -3.95 -8.87
N LEU A 153 17.48 -3.17 -8.83
CA LEU A 153 18.79 -3.68 -8.40
C LEU A 153 18.84 -4.09 -6.92
N PHE A 154 17.94 -3.56 -6.11
CA PHE A 154 17.77 -3.93 -4.71
C PHE A 154 16.56 -4.87 -4.47
N GLY A 155 16.07 -5.52 -5.53
CA GLY A 155 14.94 -6.46 -5.44
C GLY A 155 13.58 -5.80 -5.17
N GLY A 156 13.48 -4.47 -5.31
CA GLY A 156 12.24 -3.73 -5.12
C GLY A 156 11.29 -3.84 -6.31
N LEU A 157 10.01 -3.61 -6.04
CA LEU A 157 8.99 -3.52 -7.09
C LEU A 157 9.08 -2.17 -7.82
N PRO A 158 8.67 -2.11 -9.11
CA PRO A 158 8.57 -0.85 -9.82
C PRO A 158 7.49 0.04 -9.18
N GLY A 159 7.80 1.32 -9.04
CA GLY A 159 6.89 2.34 -8.54
C GLY A 159 6.42 3.28 -9.64
N ALA A 160 5.37 4.04 -9.36
CA ALA A 160 4.83 5.07 -10.23
C ALA A 160 4.45 6.33 -9.43
N GLY A 161 3.97 7.36 -10.11
CA GLY A 161 3.48 8.57 -9.46
C GLY A 161 2.30 8.29 -8.53
N ALA A 162 2.33 8.85 -7.32
CA ALA A 162 1.25 8.69 -6.33
C ALA A 162 0.44 9.99 -6.23
N THR A 163 -0.58 10.15 -7.07
CA THR A 163 -1.37 11.38 -7.20
C THR A 163 -1.92 11.86 -5.85
N MET A 164 -2.57 10.99 -5.08
CA MET A 164 -3.14 11.36 -3.78
C MET A 164 -2.07 11.78 -2.78
N GLY A 165 -0.94 11.06 -2.73
CA GLY A 165 0.20 11.42 -1.87
C GLY A 165 0.81 12.79 -2.24
N THR A 166 0.88 13.09 -3.52
CA THR A 166 1.36 14.37 -4.04
C THR A 166 0.40 15.51 -3.70
N VAL A 167 -0.92 15.31 -3.89
CA VAL A 167 -1.94 16.30 -3.53
C VAL A 167 -1.87 16.65 -2.04
N VAL A 168 -1.85 15.64 -1.17
CA VAL A 168 -1.76 15.85 0.29
C VAL A 168 -0.46 16.58 0.67
N ASN A 169 0.66 16.21 0.04
CA ASN A 169 1.94 16.87 0.29
C ASN A 169 1.91 18.37 -0.10
N ILE A 170 1.35 18.70 -1.26
CA ILE A 170 1.20 20.08 -1.73
C ILE A 170 0.27 20.87 -0.80
N GLN A 171 -0.88 20.29 -0.39
CA GLN A 171 -1.81 20.90 0.54
C GLN A 171 -1.21 21.14 1.92
N ALA A 172 -0.30 20.26 2.35
CA ALA A 172 0.48 20.42 3.58
C ALA A 172 1.62 21.45 3.47
N GLY A 173 1.82 22.06 2.29
CA GLY A 173 2.85 23.07 2.05
C GLY A 173 4.15 22.55 1.49
N GLY A 174 4.25 21.30 1.12
CA GLY A 174 5.43 20.72 0.46
C GLY A 174 5.62 21.30 -0.93
N ARG A 175 6.80 21.93 -1.19
CA ARG A 175 7.10 22.61 -2.46
C ARG A 175 8.44 22.20 -3.06
N SER A 176 9.11 21.21 -2.49
CA SER A 176 10.43 20.78 -2.94
C SER A 176 10.56 19.26 -2.92
N ALA A 177 11.52 18.75 -3.66
CA ALA A 177 11.89 17.34 -3.67
C ALA A 177 12.32 16.82 -2.27
N LEU A 178 12.72 17.73 -1.38
CA LEU A 178 13.10 17.39 0.00
C LEU A 178 11.98 16.67 0.75
N SER A 179 10.72 17.06 0.54
CA SER A 179 9.57 16.39 1.18
C SER A 179 9.45 14.92 0.77
N GLY A 180 9.75 14.60 -0.49
CA GLY A 180 9.80 13.21 -0.98
C GLY A 180 10.94 12.40 -0.36
N ILE A 181 12.12 13.00 -0.25
CA ILE A 181 13.29 12.37 0.40
C ILE A 181 13.02 12.11 1.88
N VAL A 182 12.52 13.11 2.61
CA VAL A 182 12.16 12.95 4.03
C VAL A 182 11.10 11.86 4.21
N ARG A 183 10.08 11.83 3.34
CA ARG A 183 9.07 10.75 3.35
C ARG A 183 9.71 9.37 3.18
N ALA A 184 10.64 9.22 2.23
CA ALA A 184 11.32 7.95 1.99
C ALA A 184 12.15 7.52 3.20
N ILE A 185 12.87 8.45 3.83
CA ILE A 185 13.65 8.19 5.05
C ILE A 185 12.74 7.78 6.21
N ILE A 186 11.64 8.51 6.43
CA ILE A 186 10.67 8.18 7.49
C ILE A 186 10.06 6.79 7.24
N LEU A 187 9.67 6.47 6.02
CA LEU A 187 9.14 5.14 5.69
C LEU A 187 10.17 4.04 5.95
N MET A 188 11.42 4.26 5.58
CA MET A 188 12.51 3.32 5.87
C MET A 188 12.69 3.13 7.38
N LEU A 189 12.71 4.20 8.16
CA LEU A 189 12.80 4.13 9.63
C LEU A 189 11.58 3.41 10.24
N VAL A 190 10.39 3.69 9.75
CA VAL A 190 9.16 3.01 10.20
C VAL A 190 9.24 1.51 9.91
N ILE A 191 9.71 1.10 8.74
CA ILE A 191 9.86 -0.32 8.41
C ILE A 191 10.88 -0.97 9.36
N LEU A 192 12.04 -0.36 9.56
CA LEU A 192 13.10 -0.92 10.41
C LEU A 192 12.70 -1.03 11.89
N VAL A 193 11.98 -0.04 12.40
CA VAL A 193 11.61 0.03 13.83
C VAL A 193 10.26 -0.60 14.12
N ALA A 194 9.29 -0.40 13.22
CA ALA A 194 7.90 -0.79 13.43
C ALA A 194 7.51 -2.11 12.75
N ALA A 195 8.41 -2.80 12.06
CA ALA A 195 8.12 -4.10 11.46
C ALA A 195 7.54 -5.11 12.47
N PRO A 196 8.09 -5.26 13.70
CA PRO A 196 7.51 -6.16 14.70
C PRO A 196 6.12 -5.71 15.19
N LEU A 197 5.83 -4.39 15.12
CA LEU A 197 4.49 -3.87 15.44
C LEU A 197 3.52 -4.11 14.27
N ALA A 198 3.98 -4.01 13.05
CA ALA A 198 3.16 -4.21 11.86
C ALA A 198 2.62 -5.66 11.78
N SER A 199 3.42 -6.65 12.17
CA SER A 199 2.98 -8.06 12.21
C SER A 199 1.88 -8.32 13.25
N ARG A 200 1.65 -7.41 14.19
CA ARG A 200 0.55 -7.50 15.18
C ARG A 200 -0.78 -6.96 14.65
N ILE A 201 -0.78 -6.29 13.50
CA ILE A 201 -1.99 -5.71 12.91
C ILE A 201 -2.88 -6.82 12.34
N PRO A 202 -4.17 -6.91 12.74
CA PRO A 202 -5.09 -7.89 12.17
C PRO A 202 -5.47 -7.54 10.73
N LEU A 203 -5.54 -8.54 9.87
CA LEU A 203 -5.97 -8.36 8.47
C LEU A 203 -7.41 -7.84 8.36
N ALA A 204 -8.26 -8.17 9.34
CA ALA A 204 -9.64 -7.68 9.43
C ALA A 204 -9.72 -6.15 9.57
N VAL A 205 -8.81 -5.53 10.33
CA VAL A 205 -8.73 -4.06 10.47
C VAL A 205 -8.34 -3.41 9.14
N LEU A 206 -7.34 -3.95 8.47
CA LEU A 206 -6.92 -3.45 7.14
C LEU A 206 -8.04 -3.59 6.10
N ALA A 207 -8.79 -4.70 6.14
CA ALA A 207 -9.92 -4.90 5.26
C ALA A 207 -11.05 -3.90 5.52
N GLY A 208 -11.33 -3.55 6.78
CA GLY A 208 -12.27 -2.50 7.15
C GLY A 208 -11.85 -1.12 6.62
N ILE A 209 -10.57 -0.77 6.74
CA ILE A 209 -10.01 0.48 6.19
C ILE A 209 -10.11 0.49 4.66
N ALA A 210 -9.74 -0.61 4.00
CA ALA A 210 -9.78 -0.72 2.55
C ALA A 210 -11.20 -0.57 1.99
N LEU A 211 -12.21 -1.14 2.66
CA LEU A 211 -13.61 -0.94 2.29
C LEU A 211 -14.01 0.54 2.35
N LYS A 212 -13.63 1.27 3.40
CA LYS A 212 -13.96 2.70 3.53
C LYS A 212 -13.26 3.56 2.49
N VAL A 213 -12.06 3.19 2.05
CA VAL A 213 -11.32 3.92 1.01
C VAL A 213 -11.91 3.66 -0.38
N GLY A 214 -12.52 2.48 -0.60
CA GLY A 214 -13.16 2.12 -1.86
C GLY A 214 -14.57 2.71 -2.06
N PHE A 215 -15.17 3.27 -1.00
CA PHE A 215 -16.46 3.98 -0.99
C PHE A 215 -16.26 5.46 -0.69
#